data_37566dc81c643c5d3c26c0d49de49980
#
_entry.id   37566dc81c643c5d3c26c0d49de49980
#
_cell.length_a   1.000
_cell.length_b   1.000
_cell.length_c   1.000
_cell.angle_alpha   90.00
_cell.angle_beta   90.00
_cell.angle_gamma   90.00
#
_symmetry.space_group_name_H-M   'P 1'
#
loop_
_entity.id
_entity.type
_entity.pdbx_description
1 polymer ?
#
loop_
_entity_poly.entity_id
_entity_poly.type
_entity_poly.pdbx_seq_one_letter_code
_entity_poly.pdbx_strand_id
1 'polypeptide(L)'
;MTYFEVKLEHITVKYEEESTFTETYGFVGSQGVVVLEGIYFVPKEKKSETIVLMMHPSSTLQQLPIPMALAQSGVHVLCCASRYPKNDSALIMEKVLLDLGAYVRFVKEELGYKKVVLLGWSGGGSLALFYQSQAEKPTITHTPANDEVNLLKAKLIPADGLMFIAAHLSRALVLTEWMDPSILDEVNPDIREKTLDIYDQENPNQPPFSDDFLREYRLAQIARNKKITLWVKNKLEELRIRNDGQLEMGFVVHRTMADPRWIDPSVDPNDRKPNWCYLGEPR
;
A
#
# COMPACT_ATOMS: atom_id res chain seq x y z
N MET A 1 -11.20 11.26 -30.87
CA MET A 1 -10.12 10.33 -30.48
C MET A 1 -10.50 8.96 -30.99
N THR A 2 -9.59 8.28 -31.68
CA THR A 2 -9.82 6.90 -32.11
C THR A 2 -9.43 6.00 -30.92
N TYR A 3 -10.36 5.20 -30.42
CA TYR A 3 -10.09 4.24 -29.36
C TYR A 3 -9.61 2.93 -29.95
N PHE A 4 -8.57 2.34 -29.35
CA PHE A 4 -8.09 1.01 -29.68
C PHE A 4 -9.01 -0.06 -29.08
N GLU A 5 -9.25 -1.12 -29.82
CA GLU A 5 -9.80 -2.34 -29.21
C GLU A 5 -8.76 -2.97 -28.30
N VAL A 6 -9.17 -3.42 -27.11
CA VAL A 6 -8.27 -3.93 -26.08
C VAL A 6 -8.47 -5.43 -25.92
N LYS A 7 -7.38 -6.19 -26.01
CA LYS A 7 -7.32 -7.59 -25.62
C LYS A 7 -6.91 -7.68 -24.17
N LEU A 8 -7.58 -8.52 -23.40
CA LEU A 8 -7.22 -8.86 -22.01
C LEU A 8 -6.57 -10.24 -21.99
N GLU A 9 -5.42 -10.33 -21.33
CA GLU A 9 -4.70 -11.58 -21.14
C GLU A 9 -4.40 -11.80 -19.67
N HIS A 10 -4.61 -13.01 -19.19
CA HIS A 10 -4.16 -13.45 -17.87
C HIS A 10 -2.66 -13.73 -17.91
N ILE A 11 -1.94 -13.16 -16.95
CA ILE A 11 -0.49 -13.36 -16.80
C ILE A 11 -0.24 -14.02 -15.47
N THR A 12 0.61 -15.04 -15.47
CA THR A 12 1.12 -15.67 -14.26
C THR A 12 2.63 -15.47 -14.21
N VAL A 13 3.12 -14.85 -13.15
CA VAL A 13 4.54 -14.67 -12.89
C VAL A 13 4.95 -15.53 -11.70
N LYS A 14 6.03 -16.29 -11.85
CA LYS A 14 6.56 -17.17 -10.81
C LYS A 14 8.01 -16.82 -10.52
N TYR A 15 8.38 -16.85 -9.25
CA TYR A 15 9.77 -16.73 -8.85
C TYR A 15 10.06 -17.51 -7.58
N GLU A 16 11.31 -17.86 -7.38
CA GLU A 16 11.78 -18.54 -6.19
C GLU A 16 12.10 -17.51 -5.10
N GLU A 17 11.68 -17.80 -3.89
CA GLU A 17 12.00 -17.01 -2.71
C GLU A 17 12.65 -17.93 -1.68
N GLU A 18 13.91 -17.65 -1.36
CA GLU A 18 14.61 -18.28 -0.24
C GLU A 18 14.04 -17.67 1.05
N SER A 19 13.02 -18.27 1.62
CA SER A 19 12.48 -17.88 2.92
C SER A 19 12.39 -19.08 3.82
N THR A 20 12.99 -18.98 5.00
CA THR A 20 12.83 -19.95 6.09
C THR A 20 11.52 -19.73 6.86
N PHE A 21 10.82 -18.64 6.55
CA PHE A 21 9.59 -18.22 7.23
C PHE A 21 8.36 -18.61 6.41
N THR A 22 7.50 -19.43 7.01
CA THR A 22 6.19 -19.79 6.44
C THR A 22 5.15 -18.78 6.92
N GLU A 23 4.62 -17.98 6.02
CA GLU A 23 3.52 -17.07 6.34
C GLU A 23 2.22 -17.85 6.55
N THR A 24 1.68 -17.79 7.75
CA THR A 24 0.44 -18.50 8.09
C THR A 24 -0.80 -17.78 7.56
N TYR A 25 -0.75 -16.45 7.48
CA TYR A 25 -1.86 -15.59 7.08
C TYR A 25 -1.73 -14.98 5.68
N GLY A 26 -0.55 -14.98 5.10
CA GLY A 26 -0.33 -14.67 3.71
C GLY A 26 -0.55 -15.93 2.89
N PHE A 27 -1.67 -16.02 2.21
CA PHE A 27 -2.13 -17.25 1.56
C PHE A 27 -1.17 -17.85 0.53
N VAL A 28 -0.19 -17.13 0.10
CA VAL A 28 0.86 -17.62 -0.81
C VAL A 28 2.16 -17.72 -0.04
N GLY A 29 2.08 -18.31 1.13
CA GLY A 29 3.23 -18.73 1.90
C GLY A 29 4.03 -19.66 1.03
N SER A 30 5.20 -19.26 0.69
CA SER A 30 5.99 -19.98 -0.27
C SER A 30 6.58 -21.22 0.36
N GLN A 31 6.27 -22.33 -0.21
CA GLN A 31 7.15 -23.47 -0.13
C GLN A 31 8.30 -23.29 -1.15
N GLY A 32 8.92 -22.10 -1.16
CA GLY A 32 10.01 -21.76 -2.08
C GLY A 32 9.60 -21.15 -3.42
N VAL A 33 8.31 -21.11 -3.76
CA VAL A 33 7.84 -20.52 -5.03
C VAL A 33 6.68 -19.56 -4.77
N VAL A 34 6.84 -18.33 -5.21
CA VAL A 34 5.76 -17.31 -5.23
C VAL A 34 5.10 -17.31 -6.60
N VAL A 35 3.77 -17.38 -6.61
CA VAL A 35 2.94 -17.33 -7.82
C VAL A 35 2.10 -16.07 -7.78
N LEU A 36 2.25 -15.21 -8.77
CA LEU A 36 1.56 -13.93 -8.88
C LEU A 36 0.67 -13.91 -10.10
N GLU A 37 -0.47 -13.24 -10.01
CA GLU A 37 -1.43 -13.10 -11.09
C GLU A 37 -1.56 -11.64 -11.54
N GLY A 38 -1.69 -11.43 -12.82
CA GLY A 38 -1.92 -10.11 -13.40
C GLY A 38 -2.86 -10.15 -14.60
N ILE A 39 -3.40 -8.99 -14.94
CA ILE A 39 -4.21 -8.79 -16.13
C ILE A 39 -3.49 -7.81 -17.05
N TYR A 40 -3.18 -8.27 -18.24
CA TYR A 40 -2.51 -7.49 -19.26
C TYR A 40 -3.54 -6.94 -20.25
N PHE A 41 -3.57 -5.63 -20.37
CA PHE A 41 -4.42 -4.87 -21.28
C PHE A 41 -3.58 -4.47 -22.48
N VAL A 42 -3.84 -5.09 -23.63
CA VAL A 42 -3.08 -4.91 -24.88
C VAL A 42 -3.96 -4.23 -25.90
N PRO A 43 -3.64 -2.99 -26.33
CA PRO A 43 -4.28 -2.39 -27.48
C PRO A 43 -3.99 -3.20 -28.74
N LYS A 44 -5.04 -3.67 -29.44
CA LYS A 44 -4.87 -4.42 -30.70
C LYS A 44 -4.15 -3.57 -31.74
N GLU A 45 -3.29 -4.23 -32.52
CA GLU A 45 -2.54 -3.62 -33.63
C GLU A 45 -1.62 -2.44 -33.23
N LYS A 46 -1.46 -2.16 -31.94
CA LYS A 46 -0.56 -1.13 -31.44
C LYS A 46 0.67 -1.77 -30.81
N LYS A 47 1.83 -1.62 -31.46
CA LYS A 47 3.12 -2.00 -30.85
C LYS A 47 3.62 -0.91 -29.90
N SER A 48 4.28 -1.32 -28.83
CA SER A 48 4.91 -0.41 -27.89
C SER A 48 6.19 -1.02 -27.32
N GLU A 49 7.22 -0.22 -27.15
CA GLU A 49 8.42 -0.58 -26.39
C GLU A 49 8.29 -0.21 -24.90
N THR A 50 7.19 0.47 -24.53
CA THR A 50 6.92 0.95 -23.19
C THR A 50 5.66 0.25 -22.64
N ILE A 51 5.71 -0.16 -21.39
CA ILE A 51 4.57 -0.69 -20.64
C ILE A 51 4.38 0.07 -19.34
N VAL A 52 3.13 0.23 -18.93
CA VAL A 52 2.74 0.75 -17.62
C VAL A 52 2.40 -0.43 -16.69
N LEU A 53 3.08 -0.54 -15.58
CA LEU A 53 2.74 -1.48 -14.50
C LEU A 53 1.94 -0.76 -13.42
N MET A 54 0.80 -1.32 -13.05
CA MET A 54 -0.04 -0.82 -11.97
C MET A 54 -0.11 -1.86 -10.87
N MET A 55 0.38 -1.53 -9.68
CA MET A 55 0.28 -2.37 -8.49
C MET A 55 -0.17 -1.55 -7.28
N HIS A 56 -1.02 -2.15 -6.48
CA HIS A 56 -1.35 -1.69 -5.13
C HIS A 56 -0.91 -2.78 -4.14
N PRO A 57 -0.47 -2.46 -2.91
CA PRO A 57 0.01 -3.48 -1.98
C PRO A 57 -0.95 -4.64 -1.72
N SER A 58 -2.26 -4.38 -1.66
CA SER A 58 -3.27 -5.41 -1.36
C SER A 58 -4.51 -5.36 -2.26
N SER A 59 -4.73 -4.29 -3.03
CA SER A 59 -5.92 -4.17 -3.90
C SER A 59 -5.62 -4.66 -5.32
N THR A 60 -6.62 -5.21 -5.96
CA THR A 60 -6.58 -5.57 -7.37
C THR A 60 -7.09 -4.40 -8.22
N LEU A 61 -6.32 -3.96 -9.22
CA LEU A 61 -6.56 -2.70 -9.93
C LEU A 61 -7.26 -2.87 -11.29
N GLN A 62 -7.39 -4.08 -11.78
CA GLN A 62 -7.95 -4.36 -13.11
C GLN A 62 -9.41 -3.96 -13.29
N GLN A 63 -10.14 -3.76 -12.20
CA GLN A 63 -11.55 -3.31 -12.23
C GLN A 63 -11.71 -1.79 -12.19
N LEU A 64 -10.62 -1.05 -12.00
CA LEU A 64 -10.65 0.41 -12.10
C LEU A 64 -10.83 0.83 -13.56
N PRO A 65 -11.42 1.99 -13.83
CA PRO A 65 -11.56 2.49 -15.21
C PRO A 65 -10.23 2.86 -15.86
N ILE A 66 -9.20 3.17 -15.05
CA ILE A 66 -7.90 3.69 -15.51
C ILE A 66 -7.16 2.74 -16.46
N PRO A 67 -6.97 1.43 -16.13
CA PRO A 67 -6.25 0.51 -17.02
C PRO A 67 -6.88 0.41 -18.40
N MET A 68 -8.20 0.29 -18.44
CA MET A 68 -8.94 0.21 -19.71
C MET A 68 -8.83 1.51 -20.50
N ALA A 69 -9.00 2.67 -19.86
CA ALA A 69 -8.91 3.97 -20.53
C ALA A 69 -7.49 4.21 -21.13
N LEU A 70 -6.44 3.85 -20.40
CA LEU A 70 -5.07 3.92 -20.88
C LEU A 70 -4.88 2.97 -22.07
N ALA A 71 -5.35 1.74 -21.99
CA ALA A 71 -5.22 0.78 -23.06
C ALA A 71 -6.01 1.21 -24.32
N GLN A 72 -7.22 1.72 -24.16
CA GLN A 72 -7.99 2.30 -25.24
C GLN A 72 -7.33 3.51 -25.90
N SER A 73 -6.46 4.23 -25.19
CA SER A 73 -5.65 5.32 -25.73
C SER A 73 -4.36 4.84 -26.42
N GLY A 74 -4.08 3.55 -26.42
CA GLY A 74 -2.93 2.93 -27.07
C GLY A 74 -1.73 2.64 -26.15
N VAL A 75 -1.93 2.70 -24.83
CA VAL A 75 -0.90 2.38 -23.83
C VAL A 75 -1.00 0.90 -23.44
N HIS A 76 0.11 0.17 -23.41
CA HIS A 76 0.17 -1.19 -22.87
C HIS A 76 0.19 -1.12 -21.34
N VAL A 77 -0.73 -1.82 -20.69
CA VAL A 77 -0.89 -1.78 -19.22
C VAL A 77 -0.93 -3.19 -18.65
N LEU A 78 -0.16 -3.45 -17.61
CA LEU A 78 -0.27 -4.67 -16.81
C LEU A 78 -0.69 -4.31 -15.38
N CYS A 79 -1.88 -4.74 -14.99
CA CYS A 79 -2.34 -4.71 -13.60
C CYS A 79 -1.76 -5.92 -12.87
N CYS A 80 -0.91 -5.66 -11.90
CA CYS A 80 -0.17 -6.62 -11.13
C CYS A 80 -0.85 -6.83 -9.77
N ALA A 81 -1.14 -8.06 -9.38
CA ALA A 81 -1.50 -8.38 -8.00
C ALA A 81 -0.24 -8.71 -7.20
N SER A 82 -0.18 -8.28 -5.94
CA SER A 82 0.81 -8.77 -4.99
C SER A 82 0.41 -10.16 -4.48
N ARG A 83 1.26 -10.80 -3.68
CA ARG A 83 0.91 -12.04 -2.96
C ARG A 83 -0.19 -11.85 -1.90
N TYR A 84 -0.59 -10.61 -1.61
CA TYR A 84 -1.61 -10.27 -0.59
C TYR A 84 -2.91 -9.73 -1.19
N PRO A 85 -3.56 -10.39 -2.15
CA PRO A 85 -4.76 -9.86 -2.78
C PRO A 85 -5.90 -9.77 -1.76
N LYS A 86 -6.37 -8.54 -1.51
CA LYS A 86 -7.43 -8.21 -0.53
C LYS A 86 -7.12 -8.60 0.92
N ASN A 87 -5.85 -8.75 1.25
CA ASN A 87 -5.41 -9.14 2.58
C ASN A 87 -4.35 -8.16 3.12
N ASP A 88 -4.80 -7.15 3.86
CA ASP A 88 -3.91 -6.21 4.54
C ASP A 88 -3.33 -6.77 5.86
N SER A 89 -3.94 -7.83 6.41
CA SER A 89 -3.60 -8.34 7.75
C SER A 89 -2.19 -8.93 7.82
N ALA A 90 -1.75 -9.58 6.75
CA ALA A 90 -0.44 -10.23 6.68
C ALA A 90 0.57 -9.45 5.82
N LEU A 91 0.24 -8.24 5.40
CA LEU A 91 1.01 -7.52 4.40
C LEU A 91 2.38 -7.07 4.92
N ILE A 92 3.43 -7.55 4.24
CA ILE A 92 4.82 -7.15 4.41
C ILE A 92 5.24 -6.37 3.17
N MET A 93 5.46 -5.05 3.31
CA MET A 93 5.75 -4.17 2.17
C MET A 93 7.03 -4.56 1.43
N GLU A 94 8.05 -5.01 2.14
CA GLU A 94 9.31 -5.46 1.55
C GLU A 94 9.11 -6.67 0.63
N LYS A 95 8.19 -7.58 0.96
CA LYS A 95 7.83 -8.70 0.10
C LYS A 95 7.03 -8.24 -1.13
N VAL A 96 6.19 -7.23 -0.99
CA VAL A 96 5.50 -6.62 -2.14
C VAL A 96 6.50 -5.99 -3.12
N LEU A 97 7.63 -5.47 -2.65
CA LEU A 97 8.71 -5.00 -3.53
C LEU A 97 9.31 -6.13 -4.36
N LEU A 98 9.47 -7.32 -3.77
CA LEU A 98 9.95 -8.50 -4.51
C LEU A 98 8.93 -8.91 -5.58
N ASP A 99 7.64 -8.89 -5.25
CA ASP A 99 6.55 -9.18 -6.18
C ASP A 99 6.56 -8.21 -7.38
N LEU A 100 6.64 -6.90 -7.10
CA LEU A 100 6.73 -5.89 -8.16
C LEU A 100 8.00 -6.05 -8.98
N GLY A 101 9.12 -6.39 -8.35
CA GLY A 101 10.38 -6.70 -9.01
C GLY A 101 10.28 -7.89 -9.97
N ALA A 102 9.54 -8.92 -9.60
CA ALA A 102 9.28 -10.06 -10.48
C ALA A 102 8.50 -9.65 -11.73
N TYR A 103 7.49 -8.77 -11.59
CA TYR A 103 6.79 -8.23 -12.77
C TYR A 103 7.67 -7.33 -13.65
N VAL A 104 8.47 -6.44 -13.03
CA VAL A 104 9.39 -5.59 -13.81
C VAL A 104 10.36 -6.45 -14.62
N ARG A 105 10.92 -7.50 -14.01
CA ARG A 105 11.78 -8.47 -14.68
C ARG A 105 11.05 -9.20 -15.81
N PHE A 106 9.87 -9.73 -15.52
CA PHE A 106 9.05 -10.46 -16.47
C PHE A 106 8.73 -9.63 -17.74
N VAL A 107 8.30 -8.38 -17.56
CA VAL A 107 7.96 -7.55 -18.73
C VAL A 107 9.19 -7.15 -19.55
N LYS A 108 10.37 -7.01 -18.94
CA LYS A 108 11.62 -6.69 -19.64
C LYS A 108 12.21 -7.93 -20.32
N GLU A 109 12.29 -9.05 -19.62
CA GLU A 109 13.01 -10.25 -20.08
C GLU A 109 12.13 -11.19 -20.93
N GLU A 110 10.84 -11.36 -20.55
CA GLU A 110 9.95 -12.30 -21.23
C GLU A 110 9.08 -11.61 -22.29
N LEU A 111 8.54 -10.41 -22.00
CA LEU A 111 7.71 -9.67 -22.95
C LEU A 111 8.49 -8.69 -23.84
N GLY A 112 9.78 -8.45 -23.55
CA GLY A 112 10.69 -7.67 -24.38
C GLY A 112 10.46 -6.15 -24.33
N TYR A 113 9.80 -5.62 -23.29
CA TYR A 113 9.64 -4.17 -23.14
C TYR A 113 10.96 -3.50 -22.76
N LYS A 114 11.30 -2.41 -23.46
CA LYS A 114 12.51 -1.64 -23.16
C LYS A 114 12.32 -0.68 -21.99
N LYS A 115 11.11 -0.13 -21.85
CA LYS A 115 10.78 0.88 -20.83
C LYS A 115 9.61 0.43 -19.98
N VAL A 116 9.75 0.60 -18.67
CA VAL A 116 8.72 0.30 -17.68
C VAL A 116 8.39 1.57 -16.91
N VAL A 117 7.12 1.92 -16.87
CA VAL A 117 6.59 3.02 -16.04
C VAL A 117 5.75 2.43 -14.94
N LEU A 118 6.05 2.76 -13.68
CA LEU A 118 5.19 2.37 -12.56
C LEU A 118 4.11 3.42 -12.35
N LEU A 119 2.86 3.01 -12.38
CA LEU A 119 1.72 3.86 -12.07
C LEU A 119 1.18 3.50 -10.69
N GLY A 120 1.38 4.40 -9.73
CA GLY A 120 0.91 4.27 -8.37
C GLY A 120 -0.43 4.97 -8.18
N TRP A 121 -1.49 4.19 -7.95
CA TRP A 121 -2.79 4.68 -7.52
C TRP A 121 -2.95 4.44 -6.02
N SER A 122 -3.43 5.46 -5.27
CA SER A 122 -3.66 5.35 -3.82
C SER A 122 -2.41 4.85 -3.07
N GLY A 123 -2.50 3.77 -2.32
CA GLY A 123 -1.36 3.11 -1.66
C GLY A 123 -0.28 2.59 -2.62
N GLY A 124 -0.61 2.40 -3.91
CA GLY A 124 0.36 2.06 -4.95
C GLY A 124 1.36 3.18 -5.23
N GLY A 125 1.05 4.43 -4.88
CA GLY A 125 1.99 5.55 -5.02
C GLY A 125 3.18 5.43 -4.09
N SER A 126 2.94 5.20 -2.81
CA SER A 126 4.02 4.95 -1.85
C SER A 126 4.80 3.66 -2.16
N LEU A 127 4.11 2.62 -2.67
CA LEU A 127 4.77 1.40 -3.14
C LEU A 127 5.72 1.68 -4.31
N ALA A 128 5.29 2.42 -5.33
CA ALA A 128 6.12 2.73 -6.49
C ALA A 128 7.38 3.53 -6.12
N LEU A 129 7.24 4.51 -5.23
CA LEU A 129 8.38 5.28 -4.70
C LEU A 129 9.33 4.40 -3.89
N PHE A 130 8.78 3.55 -3.02
CA PHE A 130 9.57 2.65 -2.20
C PHE A 130 10.34 1.64 -3.06
N TYR A 131 9.65 1.06 -4.06
CA TYR A 131 10.30 0.18 -5.04
C TYR A 131 11.45 0.88 -5.75
N GLN A 132 11.21 2.05 -6.34
CA GLN A 132 12.23 2.77 -7.09
C GLN A 132 13.44 3.10 -6.23
N SER A 133 13.21 3.58 -5.00
CA SER A 133 14.28 3.88 -4.05
C SER A 133 15.15 2.64 -3.76
N GLN A 134 14.53 1.47 -3.54
CA GLN A 134 15.26 0.25 -3.25
C GLN A 134 15.87 -0.41 -4.49
N ALA A 135 15.30 -0.18 -5.68
CA ALA A 135 15.87 -0.64 -6.94
C ALA A 135 17.12 0.17 -7.34
N GLU A 136 17.13 1.48 -7.09
CA GLU A 136 18.28 2.34 -7.36
C GLU A 136 19.37 2.21 -6.29
N LYS A 137 18.97 2.18 -5.02
CA LYS A 137 19.90 2.11 -3.89
C LYS A 137 19.33 1.20 -2.80
N PRO A 138 19.50 -0.12 -2.91
CA PRO A 138 19.00 -1.05 -1.91
C PRO A 138 19.71 -0.86 -0.56
N THR A 139 18.92 -0.83 0.51
CA THR A 139 19.42 -0.62 1.87
C THR A 139 18.81 -1.60 2.88
N ILE A 140 17.71 -2.27 2.52
CA ILE A 140 16.93 -3.09 3.45
C ILE A 140 17.37 -4.54 3.41
N THR A 141 17.67 -5.10 4.58
CA THR A 141 18.01 -6.51 4.77
C THR A 141 17.01 -7.27 5.63
N HIS A 142 16.22 -6.54 6.42
CA HIS A 142 15.19 -7.08 7.31
C HIS A 142 13.99 -6.16 7.37
N THR A 143 12.82 -6.72 7.69
CA THR A 143 11.63 -5.94 8.02
C THR A 143 11.81 -5.19 9.35
N PRO A 144 10.95 -4.22 9.67
CA PRO A 144 10.91 -3.61 11.01
C PRO A 144 10.65 -4.61 12.16
N ALA A 145 10.07 -5.77 11.84
CA ALA A 145 9.88 -6.89 12.77
C ALA A 145 11.09 -7.82 12.86
N ASN A 146 12.16 -7.51 12.12
CA ASN A 146 13.40 -8.31 12.00
C ASN A 146 13.23 -9.65 11.27
N ASP A 147 12.23 -9.77 10.39
CA ASP A 147 12.14 -10.90 9.47
C ASP A 147 13.10 -10.68 8.30
N GLU A 148 13.72 -11.75 7.81
CA GLU A 148 14.67 -11.65 6.72
C GLU A 148 13.96 -11.37 5.38
N VAL A 149 14.15 -10.16 4.85
CA VAL A 149 13.80 -9.79 3.48
C VAL A 149 14.96 -8.98 2.90
N ASN A 150 15.87 -9.65 2.20
CA ASN A 150 17.11 -9.02 1.77
C ASN A 150 16.98 -8.39 0.38
N LEU A 151 16.63 -7.10 0.33
CA LEU A 151 16.50 -6.36 -0.93
C LEU A 151 17.84 -6.08 -1.63
N LEU A 152 18.98 -6.16 -0.90
CA LEU A 152 20.31 -6.04 -1.52
C LEU A 152 20.58 -7.23 -2.45
N LYS A 153 20.10 -8.42 -2.10
CA LYS A 153 20.25 -9.63 -2.90
C LYS A 153 19.23 -9.74 -4.04
N ALA A 154 18.12 -9.03 -3.92
CA ALA A 154 16.98 -9.15 -4.86
C ALA A 154 17.29 -8.66 -6.28
N LYS A 155 18.31 -7.81 -6.47
CA LYS A 155 18.70 -7.24 -7.76
C LYS A 155 17.51 -6.63 -8.50
N LEU A 156 16.74 -5.78 -7.81
CA LEU A 156 15.60 -5.10 -8.37
C LEU A 156 16.03 -4.24 -9.56
N ILE A 157 15.24 -4.23 -10.62
CA ILE A 157 15.51 -3.43 -11.82
C ILE A 157 14.75 -2.10 -11.68
N PRO A 158 15.43 -0.94 -11.67
CA PRO A 158 14.74 0.35 -11.62
C PRO A 158 13.76 0.52 -12.78
N ALA A 159 12.62 1.14 -12.50
CA ALA A 159 11.70 1.57 -13.55
C ALA A 159 12.27 2.80 -14.28
N ASP A 160 11.82 3.00 -15.52
CA ASP A 160 12.23 4.12 -16.36
C ASP A 160 11.42 5.40 -16.07
N GLY A 161 10.31 5.29 -15.34
CA GLY A 161 9.47 6.42 -14.95
C GLY A 161 8.43 6.06 -13.90
N LEU A 162 7.92 7.09 -13.21
CA LEU A 162 6.87 6.97 -12.22
C LEU A 162 5.71 7.90 -12.57
N MET A 163 4.48 7.41 -12.37
CA MET A 163 3.25 8.19 -12.48
C MET A 163 2.43 8.01 -11.22
N PHE A 164 1.74 9.07 -10.78
CA PHE A 164 0.96 9.06 -9.55
C PHE A 164 -0.46 9.53 -9.82
N ILE A 165 -1.46 8.77 -9.37
CA ILE A 165 -2.88 9.12 -9.45
C ILE A 165 -3.48 8.93 -8.07
N ALA A 166 -4.01 10.01 -7.48
CA ALA A 166 -4.56 10.00 -6.12
C ALA A 166 -3.67 9.25 -5.12
N ALA A 167 -2.36 9.44 -5.25
CA ALA A 167 -1.36 8.64 -4.57
C ALA A 167 -1.16 9.07 -3.12
N HIS A 168 -1.02 8.10 -2.24
CA HIS A 168 -0.64 8.36 -0.86
C HIS A 168 0.88 8.58 -0.77
N LEU A 169 1.28 9.58 0.01
CA LEU A 169 2.68 9.88 0.25
C LEU A 169 3.37 8.73 1.02
N SER A 170 2.69 8.20 2.02
CA SER A 170 3.17 7.13 2.87
C SER A 170 2.00 6.34 3.44
N ARG A 171 2.06 5.01 3.33
CA ARG A 171 1.06 4.13 3.95
C ARG A 171 1.03 4.31 5.48
N ALA A 172 2.19 4.41 6.11
CA ALA A 172 2.29 4.57 7.56
C ALA A 172 1.64 5.88 8.03
N LEU A 173 1.86 6.99 7.32
CA LEU A 173 1.25 8.27 7.65
C LEU A 173 -0.27 8.21 7.49
N VAL A 174 -0.75 7.71 6.35
CA VAL A 174 -2.19 7.61 6.06
C VAL A 174 -2.91 6.74 7.08
N LEU A 175 -2.38 5.57 7.40
CA LEU A 175 -3.00 4.69 8.40
C LEU A 175 -3.00 5.32 9.80
N THR A 176 -1.97 6.10 10.14
CA THR A 176 -1.95 6.86 11.40
C THR A 176 -3.03 7.95 11.42
N GLU A 177 -3.18 8.69 10.31
CA GLU A 177 -4.19 9.74 10.16
C GLU A 177 -5.63 9.20 10.17
N TRP A 178 -5.82 7.91 9.90
CA TRP A 178 -7.12 7.25 9.93
C TRP A 178 -7.48 6.62 11.27
N MET A 179 -6.51 6.47 12.19
CA MET A 179 -6.78 5.92 13.50
C MET A 179 -7.67 6.85 14.32
N ASP A 180 -8.67 6.28 14.98
CA ASP A 180 -9.48 7.00 15.96
C ASP A 180 -8.69 7.20 17.26
N PRO A 181 -8.30 8.43 17.62
CA PRO A 181 -7.52 8.68 18.81
C PRO A 181 -8.34 8.61 20.10
N SER A 182 -9.67 8.53 20.00
CA SER A 182 -10.55 8.47 21.18
C SER A 182 -10.43 7.16 21.95
N ILE A 183 -9.96 6.08 21.32
CA ILE A 183 -9.85 4.76 21.96
C ILE A 183 -8.72 4.76 22.98
N LEU A 184 -9.09 4.52 24.25
CA LEU A 184 -8.18 4.46 25.38
C LEU A 184 -7.67 3.04 25.65
N ASP A 185 -8.50 2.02 25.34
CA ASP A 185 -8.20 0.62 25.56
C ASP A 185 -8.45 -0.20 24.27
N GLU A 186 -7.41 -0.84 23.75
CA GLU A 186 -7.53 -1.66 22.52
C GLU A 186 -8.28 -2.99 22.77
N VAL A 187 -8.38 -3.44 24.01
CA VAL A 187 -9.15 -4.64 24.39
C VAL A 187 -10.64 -4.33 24.55
N ASN A 188 -10.94 -3.12 25.04
CA ASN A 188 -12.31 -2.63 25.18
C ASN A 188 -12.46 -1.27 24.46
N PRO A 189 -12.75 -1.28 23.15
CA PRO A 189 -12.82 -0.09 22.33
C PRO A 189 -14.00 0.85 22.65
N ASP A 190 -14.88 0.47 23.58
CA ASP A 190 -15.95 1.32 24.08
C ASP A 190 -15.47 2.29 25.17
N ILE A 191 -14.29 2.04 25.77
CA ILE A 191 -13.64 2.99 26.66
C ILE A 191 -12.93 4.06 25.82
N ARG A 192 -13.54 5.25 25.76
CA ARG A 192 -13.13 6.32 24.86
C ARG A 192 -12.99 7.66 25.55
N GLU A 193 -12.07 8.48 25.04
CA GLU A 193 -11.98 9.89 25.34
C GLU A 193 -13.01 10.66 24.50
N LYS A 194 -14.10 11.09 25.13
CA LYS A 194 -15.24 11.71 24.45
C LYS A 194 -14.86 12.98 23.67
N THR A 195 -13.93 13.75 24.18
CA THR A 195 -13.47 14.99 23.53
C THR A 195 -12.71 14.75 22.23
N LEU A 196 -12.25 13.53 22.00
CA LEU A 196 -11.55 13.11 20.78
C LEU A 196 -12.41 12.22 19.87
N ASP A 197 -13.62 11.84 20.26
CA ASP A 197 -14.51 11.06 19.37
C ASP A 197 -15.25 11.99 18.41
N ILE A 198 -14.74 12.14 17.19
CA ILE A 198 -15.33 13.01 16.17
C ILE A 198 -16.70 12.53 15.65
N TYR A 199 -17.10 11.32 16.00
CA TYR A 199 -18.41 10.76 15.65
C TYR A 199 -19.44 10.87 16.78
N ASP A 200 -19.02 11.27 17.96
CA ASP A 200 -19.93 11.50 19.08
C ASP A 200 -20.60 12.87 18.95
N GLN A 201 -21.92 12.87 18.88
CA GLN A 201 -22.72 14.10 18.76
C GLN A 201 -22.65 14.98 20.04
N GLU A 202 -22.28 14.40 21.17
CA GLU A 202 -22.10 15.10 22.44
C GLU A 202 -20.66 15.64 22.60
N ASN A 203 -19.76 15.38 21.66
CA ASN A 203 -18.41 15.91 21.70
C ASN A 203 -18.45 17.46 21.65
N PRO A 204 -17.80 18.17 22.59
CA PRO A 204 -17.75 19.63 22.56
C PRO A 204 -17.03 20.18 21.31
N ASN A 205 -16.19 19.39 20.68
CA ASN A 205 -15.48 19.74 19.46
C ASN A 205 -16.29 19.25 18.25
N GLN A 206 -17.15 20.11 17.72
CA GLN A 206 -17.94 19.83 16.53
C GLN A 206 -17.40 20.58 15.30
N PRO A 207 -17.68 20.11 14.08
CA PRO A 207 -17.35 20.87 12.86
C PRO A 207 -18.03 22.25 12.83
N PRO A 208 -17.37 23.29 12.30
CA PRO A 208 -16.00 23.28 11.79
C PRO A 208 -14.97 23.17 12.91
N PHE A 209 -14.04 22.24 12.77
CA PHE A 209 -13.03 21.99 13.81
C PHE A 209 -12.01 23.13 13.90
N SER A 210 -11.65 23.52 15.13
CA SER A 210 -10.59 24.50 15.37
C SER A 210 -9.20 23.93 15.09
N ASP A 211 -8.25 24.79 14.73
CA ASP A 211 -6.86 24.41 14.50
C ASP A 211 -6.21 23.77 15.73
N ASP A 212 -6.58 24.24 16.93
CA ASP A 212 -6.07 23.68 18.19
C ASP A 212 -6.59 22.26 18.40
N PHE A 213 -7.87 22.00 18.16
CA PHE A 213 -8.43 20.67 18.21
C PHE A 213 -7.79 19.74 17.16
N LEU A 214 -7.64 20.18 15.92
CA LEU A 214 -7.00 19.37 14.88
C LEU A 214 -5.57 19.00 15.24
N ARG A 215 -4.82 19.91 15.83
CA ARG A 215 -3.46 19.64 16.32
C ARG A 215 -3.45 18.60 17.43
N GLU A 216 -4.31 18.76 18.44
CA GLU A 216 -4.48 17.79 19.52
C GLU A 216 -4.88 16.41 18.99
N TYR A 217 -5.85 16.37 18.10
CA TYR A 217 -6.34 15.16 17.47
C TYR A 217 -5.21 14.41 16.75
N ARG A 218 -4.42 15.10 15.91
CA ARG A 218 -3.29 14.51 15.21
C ARG A 218 -2.20 13.99 16.15
N LEU A 219 -1.90 14.72 17.20
CA LEU A 219 -0.94 14.25 18.23
C LEU A 219 -1.45 12.99 18.94
N ALA A 220 -2.75 12.93 19.25
CA ALA A 220 -3.37 11.76 19.87
C ALA A 220 -3.38 10.54 18.93
N GLN A 221 -3.61 10.73 17.61
CA GLN A 221 -3.46 9.66 16.61
C GLN A 221 -2.03 9.09 16.58
N ILE A 222 -1.03 9.96 16.59
CA ILE A 222 0.38 9.55 16.62
C ILE A 222 0.70 8.82 17.93
N ALA A 223 0.18 9.30 19.06
CA ALA A 223 0.39 8.66 20.36
C ALA A 223 -0.23 7.25 20.40
N ARG A 224 -1.46 7.09 19.90
CA ARG A 224 -2.12 5.78 19.80
C ARG A 224 -1.32 4.83 18.91
N ASN A 225 -0.88 5.27 17.72
CA ASN A 225 -0.05 4.46 16.84
C ASN A 225 1.23 3.97 17.53
N LYS A 226 1.93 4.88 18.26
CA LYS A 226 3.14 4.53 19.00
C LYS A 226 2.86 3.49 20.11
N LYS A 227 1.74 3.65 20.84
CA LYS A 227 1.29 2.71 21.88
C LYS A 227 1.09 1.30 21.30
N ILE A 228 0.33 1.20 20.20
CA ILE A 228 0.09 -0.07 19.50
C ILE A 228 1.39 -0.66 18.99
N THR A 229 2.23 0.13 18.34
CA THR A 229 3.53 -0.32 17.80
C THR A 229 4.43 -0.89 18.90
N LEU A 230 4.49 -0.23 20.06
CA LEU A 230 5.26 -0.72 21.21
C LEU A 230 4.70 -2.04 21.73
N TRP A 231 3.37 -2.14 21.87
CA TRP A 231 2.72 -3.38 22.27
C TRP A 231 3.04 -4.54 21.31
N VAL A 232 2.95 -4.28 19.99
CA VAL A 232 3.28 -5.29 18.96
C VAL A 232 4.73 -5.76 19.09
N LYS A 233 5.68 -4.83 19.27
CA LYS A 233 7.10 -5.19 19.45
C LYS A 233 7.32 -6.07 20.69
N ASN A 234 6.71 -5.71 21.79
CA ASN A 234 6.82 -6.49 23.04
C ASN A 234 6.18 -7.88 22.87
N LYS A 235 5.02 -7.95 22.22
CA LYS A 235 4.35 -9.23 21.97
C LYS A 235 5.13 -10.13 21.03
N LEU A 236 5.75 -9.58 20.00
CA LEU A 236 6.61 -10.32 19.08
C LEU A 236 7.84 -10.90 19.81
N GLU A 237 8.44 -10.11 20.72
CA GLU A 237 9.55 -10.59 21.54
C GLU A 237 9.12 -11.72 22.49
N GLU A 238 7.95 -11.60 23.13
CA GLU A 238 7.39 -12.68 23.95
C GLU A 238 7.19 -13.97 23.14
N LEU A 239 6.64 -13.89 21.91
CA LEU A 239 6.45 -15.06 21.05
C LEU A 239 7.78 -15.72 20.69
N ARG A 240 8.81 -14.94 20.38
CA ARG A 240 10.14 -15.43 20.07
C ARG A 240 10.80 -16.11 21.28
N ILE A 241 10.65 -15.54 22.47
CA ILE A 241 11.23 -16.11 23.72
C ILE A 241 10.56 -17.43 24.07
N ARG A 242 9.23 -17.56 23.89
CA ARG A 242 8.52 -18.81 24.17
C ARG A 242 9.01 -19.97 23.34
N ASN A 243 9.45 -19.72 22.11
CA ASN A 243 10.03 -20.72 21.20
C ASN A 243 9.16 -22.01 21.07
N ASP A 244 7.84 -21.87 21.12
CA ASP A 244 6.85 -22.96 21.05
C ASP A 244 6.35 -23.22 19.62
N GLY A 245 6.99 -22.59 18.63
CA GLY A 245 6.62 -22.67 17.22
C GLY A 245 5.54 -21.67 16.79
N GLN A 246 4.91 -20.97 17.74
CA GLN A 246 3.97 -19.88 17.42
C GLN A 246 4.72 -18.57 17.26
N LEU A 247 4.97 -18.17 16.02
CA LEU A 247 5.70 -16.93 15.68
C LEU A 247 4.80 -15.78 15.27
N GLU A 248 3.49 -16.03 15.15
CA GLU A 248 2.52 -15.04 14.67
C GLU A 248 1.31 -14.96 15.60
N MET A 249 0.73 -13.79 15.69
CA MET A 249 -0.52 -13.54 16.40
C MET A 249 -1.34 -12.48 15.68
N GLY A 250 -2.60 -12.78 15.39
CA GLY A 250 -3.56 -11.79 14.90
C GLY A 250 -4.04 -10.88 16.04
N PHE A 251 -4.21 -9.60 15.75
CA PHE A 251 -4.86 -8.64 16.65
C PHE A 251 -5.67 -7.63 15.84
N VAL A 252 -6.59 -6.95 16.51
CA VAL A 252 -7.50 -5.98 15.87
C VAL A 252 -7.13 -4.57 16.29
N VAL A 253 -7.01 -3.69 15.32
CA VAL A 253 -6.95 -2.25 15.53
C VAL A 253 -8.33 -1.67 15.23
N HIS A 254 -9.02 -1.21 16.25
CA HIS A 254 -10.39 -0.74 16.13
C HIS A 254 -10.46 0.68 15.57
N ARG A 255 -11.57 0.99 14.86
CA ARG A 255 -11.91 2.33 14.37
C ARG A 255 -10.77 3.00 13.61
N THR A 256 -10.51 2.48 12.42
CA THR A 256 -9.42 2.95 11.53
C THR A 256 -9.93 3.83 10.37
N MET A 257 -11.09 4.45 10.55
CA MET A 257 -11.70 5.38 9.58
C MET A 257 -12.17 6.63 10.33
N ALA A 258 -11.21 7.38 10.95
CA ALA A 258 -11.50 8.53 11.79
C ALA A 258 -10.63 9.74 11.44
N ASP A 259 -10.67 10.13 10.17
CA ASP A 259 -10.00 11.34 9.71
C ASP A 259 -10.98 12.53 9.76
N PRO A 260 -10.66 13.64 10.45
CA PRO A 260 -11.50 14.84 10.50
C PRO A 260 -11.90 15.38 9.13
N ARG A 261 -11.07 15.19 8.11
CA ARG A 261 -11.34 15.62 6.71
C ARG A 261 -12.59 14.98 6.10
N TRP A 262 -13.04 13.85 6.62
CA TRP A 262 -14.25 13.18 6.14
C TRP A 262 -15.54 13.76 6.71
N ILE A 263 -15.44 14.44 7.84
CA ILE A 263 -16.58 15.01 8.56
C ILE A 263 -16.66 16.51 8.30
N ASP A 264 -15.53 17.18 8.29
CA ASP A 264 -15.43 18.61 8.09
C ASP A 264 -14.72 18.94 6.76
N PRO A 265 -15.51 19.36 5.74
CA PRO A 265 -14.93 19.75 4.45
C PRO A 265 -14.05 21.00 4.49
N SER A 266 -14.10 21.78 5.58
CA SER A 266 -13.27 22.97 5.74
C SER A 266 -11.84 22.63 6.16
N VAL A 267 -11.62 21.43 6.70
CA VAL A 267 -10.27 20.98 7.06
C VAL A 267 -9.43 20.80 5.81
N ASP A 268 -8.30 21.48 5.76
CA ASP A 268 -7.37 21.35 4.64
C ASP A 268 -7.01 19.87 4.42
N PRO A 269 -7.30 19.31 3.26
CA PRO A 269 -7.03 17.90 2.97
C PRO A 269 -5.54 17.59 3.04
N ASN A 270 -4.69 18.60 3.04
CA ASN A 270 -3.30 18.41 3.31
C ASN A 270 -2.51 19.72 3.50
N ASP A 271 -1.62 19.70 4.47
CA ASP A 271 -0.61 20.74 4.66
C ASP A 271 0.34 20.84 3.45
N ARG A 272 0.28 19.92 2.57
CA ARG A 272 1.06 19.80 1.35
C ARG A 272 0.56 20.71 0.25
N LYS A 273 -0.59 21.26 0.41
CA LYS A 273 -1.22 22.23 -0.49
C LYS A 273 -0.69 22.25 -1.90
N PRO A 274 -0.61 21.27 -2.62
CA PRO A 274 -0.70 21.58 -4.00
C PRO A 274 -2.15 21.65 -4.34
N ASN A 275 -2.39 22.29 -5.32
CA ASN A 275 -3.59 22.26 -6.09
C ASN A 275 -3.82 20.86 -6.66
N TRP A 276 -3.62 19.86 -5.81
CA TRP A 276 -3.83 18.50 -6.20
C TRP A 276 -5.28 18.08 -6.04
N CYS A 277 -6.15 19.06 -5.97
CA CYS A 277 -7.57 18.79 -5.99
C CYS A 277 -7.88 17.93 -7.20
N TYR A 278 -8.27 16.71 -6.96
CA TYR A 278 -8.66 15.75 -8.01
C TYR A 278 -9.84 16.22 -8.83
N LEU A 279 -10.55 17.22 -8.36
CA LEU A 279 -11.72 17.80 -8.98
C LEU A 279 -11.37 19.02 -9.83
N GLY A 280 -10.12 19.36 -9.96
CA GLY A 280 -9.63 20.38 -10.87
C GLY A 280 -9.68 21.81 -10.36
N GLU A 281 -10.29 22.09 -9.23
CA GLU A 281 -10.32 23.43 -8.65
C GLU A 281 -9.34 23.54 -7.47
N PRO A 282 -8.41 24.52 -7.51
CA PRO A 282 -7.58 24.83 -6.36
C PRO A 282 -8.48 25.30 -5.21
N ARG A 283 -8.34 24.72 -4.07
CA ARG A 283 -8.99 25.21 -2.84
C ARG A 283 -8.09 26.15 -2.08
#